data_a84f1e5bad6617b6bc3c93e82ac4ec44
#
_entry.id   a84f1e5bad6617b6bc3c93e82ac4ec44
#
_cell.length_a   1.000
_cell.length_b   1.000
_cell.length_c   1.000
_cell.angle_alpha   90.00
_cell.angle_beta   90.00
_cell.angle_gamma   90.00
#
_symmetry.space_group_name_H-M   'P 1'
#
loop_
_entity.id
_entity.type
_entity.pdbx_description
1 polymer ?
#
loop_
_entity_poly.entity_id
_entity_poly.type
_entity_poly.pdbx_seq_one_letter_code
_entity_poly.pdbx_strand_id
1 'polypeptide(L)'
;VKLHHRTLFVIVGDAGREQVVNLHYMLSKAVVKARPSVLWCYKKELGFTSHRKKRMRQIKKMVQRGLIDPEKDDPFELFISATDINYCYYKETARVLGNTFGMLVLQDFEAVTPNVLARTIETVEGGGIVVLLLRSMESLTQLYTMSMDVHARLRTEARADVTARFNERFILSLAENPNCLVLDDELNVLPISSKHAGPGGAPAAAPGLSLIHI
;
A
#
# COMPACT_ATOMS: atom_id res chain seq x y z
N VAL A 1 -14.79 -0.56 -8.09
CA VAL A 1 -15.86 -0.60 -7.09
C VAL A 1 -17.16 -1.11 -7.70
N LYS A 2 -17.73 -0.46 -8.74
CA LYS A 2 -19.02 -0.86 -9.36
C LYS A 2 -19.04 -2.29 -9.91
N LEU A 3 -17.91 -2.78 -10.40
CA LEU A 3 -17.78 -4.15 -10.94
C LEU A 3 -17.39 -5.18 -9.87
N HIS A 4 -17.29 -4.78 -8.60
CA HIS A 4 -16.81 -5.62 -7.50
C HIS A 4 -15.42 -6.22 -7.72
N HIS A 5 -14.60 -5.61 -8.59
CA HIS A 5 -13.19 -5.95 -8.71
C HIS A 5 -12.37 -5.24 -7.62
N ARG A 6 -11.37 -5.92 -7.09
CA ARG A 6 -10.35 -5.31 -6.24
C ARG A 6 -9.48 -4.40 -7.08
N THR A 7 -9.12 -3.23 -6.58
CA THR A 7 -8.24 -2.28 -7.28
C THR A 7 -6.92 -2.19 -6.53
N LEU A 8 -5.81 -2.31 -7.25
CA LEU A 8 -4.47 -2.17 -6.71
C LEU A 8 -3.93 -0.76 -6.97
N PHE A 9 -3.53 -0.09 -5.92
CA PHE A 9 -2.80 1.17 -5.96
C PHE A 9 -1.37 0.93 -5.49
N VAL A 10 -0.41 1.28 -6.32
CA VAL A 10 1.01 1.29 -5.96
C VAL A 10 1.42 2.73 -5.81
N ILE A 11 1.79 3.14 -4.61
CA ILE A 11 2.20 4.50 -4.30
C ILE A 11 3.71 4.53 -4.13
N VAL A 12 4.37 5.34 -4.95
CA VAL A 12 5.82 5.52 -4.96
C VAL A 12 6.16 6.86 -4.34
N GLY A 13 6.84 6.87 -3.21
CA GLY A 13 7.24 8.08 -2.52
C GLY A 13 7.26 7.91 -1.00
N ASP A 14 7.95 8.82 -0.32
CA ASP A 14 8.14 8.74 1.13
C ASP A 14 6.91 9.22 1.92
N ALA A 15 6.10 10.10 1.32
CA ALA A 15 4.83 10.59 1.88
C ALA A 15 3.61 9.70 1.54
N GLY A 16 3.82 8.54 0.92
CA GLY A 16 2.75 7.65 0.46
C GLY A 16 1.74 7.22 1.54
N ARG A 17 2.13 7.26 2.82
CA ARG A 17 1.21 6.95 3.95
C ARG A 17 0.07 7.96 4.07
N GLU A 18 0.32 9.21 3.76
CA GLU A 18 -0.68 10.28 3.82
C GLU A 18 -1.75 10.06 2.76
N GLN A 19 -1.36 9.53 1.61
CA GLN A 19 -2.28 9.22 0.52
C GLN A 19 -3.23 8.05 0.82
N VAL A 20 -2.88 7.18 1.76
CA VAL A 20 -3.80 6.13 2.24
C VAL A 20 -5.09 6.73 2.79
N VAL A 21 -5.00 7.87 3.47
CA VAL A 21 -6.17 8.59 4.00
C VAL A 21 -7.11 9.02 2.88
N ASN A 22 -6.55 9.60 1.82
CA ASN A 22 -7.29 10.07 0.65
C ASN A 22 -7.97 8.88 -0.09
N LEU A 23 -7.24 7.79 -0.30
CA LEU A 23 -7.79 6.59 -0.91
C LEU A 23 -8.89 5.95 -0.07
N HIS A 24 -8.73 5.91 1.26
CA HIS A 24 -9.76 5.42 2.17
C HIS A 24 -11.01 6.30 2.14
N TYR A 25 -10.83 7.61 2.10
CA TYR A 25 -11.94 8.56 1.95
C TYR A 25 -12.70 8.35 0.64
N MET A 26 -11.99 8.20 -0.48
CA MET A 26 -12.61 7.90 -1.78
C MET A 26 -13.38 6.58 -1.75
N LEU A 27 -12.81 5.53 -1.14
CA LEU A 27 -13.48 4.24 -0.98
C LEU A 27 -14.75 4.39 -0.13
N SER A 28 -14.69 5.09 0.99
CA SER A 28 -15.84 5.29 1.87
C SER A 28 -16.98 6.09 1.22
N LYS A 29 -16.65 6.94 0.25
CA LYS A 29 -17.65 7.66 -0.56
C LYS A 29 -18.26 6.79 -1.66
N ALA A 30 -17.48 5.84 -2.19
CA ALA A 30 -17.93 4.95 -3.26
C ALA A 30 -18.79 3.78 -2.74
N VAL A 31 -18.64 3.41 -1.47
CA VAL A 31 -19.38 2.32 -0.81
C VAL A 31 -20.47 2.92 0.08
N VAL A 32 -21.71 2.53 -0.14
CA VAL A 32 -22.90 3.05 0.61
C VAL A 32 -22.92 2.57 2.07
N LYS A 33 -22.09 1.62 2.45
CA LYS A 33 -22.02 1.04 3.80
C LYS A 33 -21.01 1.78 4.70
N ALA A 34 -21.08 1.46 5.98
CA ALA A 34 -20.19 1.96 7.03
C ALA A 34 -18.70 2.01 6.59
N ARG A 35 -17.91 2.89 7.22
CA ARG A 35 -16.48 3.07 6.91
C ARG A 35 -15.77 1.72 6.74
N PRO A 36 -15.07 1.48 5.61
CA PRO A 36 -14.41 0.21 5.37
C PRO A 36 -13.31 -0.03 6.42
N SER A 37 -13.25 -1.26 6.93
CA SER A 37 -12.15 -1.68 7.81
C SER A 37 -10.85 -1.82 7.04
N VAL A 38 -9.74 -1.58 7.71
CA VAL A 38 -8.40 -1.58 7.09
C VAL A 38 -7.53 -2.66 7.70
N LEU A 39 -6.93 -3.51 6.86
CA LEU A 39 -5.82 -4.37 7.26
C LEU A 39 -4.51 -3.66 6.89
N TRP A 40 -3.67 -3.36 7.90
CA TRP A 40 -2.38 -2.71 7.70
C TRP A 40 -1.25 -3.67 8.03
N CYS A 41 -0.56 -4.15 6.99
CA CYS A 41 0.54 -5.10 7.12
C CYS A 41 1.90 -4.40 6.97
N TYR A 42 2.86 -4.80 7.82
CA TYR A 42 4.17 -4.18 7.88
C TYR A 42 5.26 -5.12 8.40
N LYS A 43 6.52 -4.73 8.18
CA LYS A 43 7.70 -5.38 8.78
C LYS A 43 7.76 -5.00 10.27
N LYS A 44 8.49 -5.80 11.03
CA LYS A 44 8.57 -5.78 12.48
C LYS A 44 9.10 -4.46 13.05
N GLU A 45 8.68 -3.34 12.80
CA GLU A 45 8.98 -2.10 13.54
C GLU A 45 8.31 -0.93 12.85
N LEU A 46 7.05 -0.68 13.22
CA LEU A 46 6.39 0.56 12.82
C LEU A 46 6.94 1.79 13.55
N GLY A 47 8.02 1.65 14.34
CA GLY A 47 8.52 2.78 15.13
C GLY A 47 7.43 3.44 16.01
N PHE A 48 6.33 2.74 16.29
CA PHE A 48 5.33 3.18 17.25
C PHE A 48 5.92 3.03 18.64
N THR A 49 6.65 4.06 19.06
CA THR A 49 7.08 4.19 20.44
C THR A 49 5.86 4.13 21.36
N SER A 50 6.07 3.74 22.61
CA SER A 50 5.04 3.76 23.65
C SER A 50 4.33 5.11 23.76
N HIS A 51 5.03 6.21 23.47
CA HIS A 51 4.50 7.57 23.40
C HIS A 51 3.44 7.72 22.28
N ARG A 52 3.67 7.15 21.11
CA ARG A 52 2.70 7.24 19.99
C ARG A 52 1.44 6.44 20.30
N LYS A 53 1.56 5.25 20.91
CA LYS A 53 0.40 4.49 21.40
C LYS A 53 -0.42 5.25 22.43
N LYS A 54 0.25 5.98 23.34
CA LYS A 54 -0.39 6.82 24.33
C LYS A 54 -1.11 8.00 23.69
N ARG A 55 -0.47 8.66 22.72
CA ARG A 55 -1.06 9.77 21.95
C ARG A 55 -2.28 9.30 21.15
N MET A 56 -2.22 8.15 20.46
CA MET A 56 -3.37 7.58 19.76
C MET A 56 -4.56 7.31 20.68
N ARG A 57 -4.32 6.81 21.90
CA ARG A 57 -5.39 6.63 22.89
C ARG A 57 -6.00 7.96 23.35
N GLN A 58 -5.17 9.02 23.48
CA GLN A 58 -5.63 10.36 23.81
C GLN A 58 -6.48 10.93 22.67
N ILE A 59 -6.02 10.83 21.43
CA ILE A 59 -6.77 11.28 20.25
C ILE A 59 -8.11 10.55 20.14
N LYS A 60 -8.16 9.22 20.31
CA LYS A 60 -9.43 8.49 20.36
C LYS A 60 -10.40 9.04 21.40
N LYS A 61 -9.92 9.39 22.59
CA LYS A 61 -10.75 10.01 23.64
C LYS A 61 -11.21 11.41 23.27
N MET A 62 -10.37 12.20 22.58
CA MET A 62 -10.73 13.55 22.12
C MET A 62 -11.77 13.49 21.00
N VAL A 63 -11.62 12.55 20.04
CA VAL A 63 -12.64 12.28 19.01
C VAL A 63 -13.99 11.94 19.64
N GLN A 64 -14.00 11.05 20.63
CA GLN A 64 -15.23 10.63 21.32
C GLN A 64 -15.90 11.78 22.10
N ARG A 65 -15.12 12.78 22.52
CA ARG A 65 -15.60 13.96 23.26
C ARG A 65 -15.95 15.14 22.37
N GLY A 66 -15.78 15.02 21.04
CA GLY A 66 -16.04 16.11 20.09
C GLY A 66 -15.07 17.31 20.23
N LEU A 67 -13.90 17.11 20.84
CA LEU A 67 -12.91 18.16 21.12
C LEU A 67 -11.85 18.29 20.01
N ILE A 68 -12.11 17.77 18.83
CA ILE A 68 -11.17 17.79 17.69
C ILE A 68 -11.51 18.96 16.78
N ASP A 69 -10.48 19.71 16.46
CA ASP A 69 -10.50 20.75 15.45
C ASP A 69 -9.90 20.20 14.16
N PRO A 70 -10.71 19.90 13.11
CA PRO A 70 -10.24 19.32 11.86
C PRO A 70 -9.18 20.17 11.13
N GLU A 71 -9.07 21.46 11.47
CA GLU A 71 -8.10 22.38 10.85
C GLU A 71 -6.74 22.37 11.53
N LYS A 72 -6.66 21.86 12.77
CA LYS A 72 -5.41 21.86 13.57
C LYS A 72 -4.78 20.49 13.74
N ASP A 73 -5.55 19.42 13.57
CA ASP A 73 -5.09 18.07 13.81
C ASP A 73 -4.65 17.41 12.50
N ASP A 74 -3.55 16.63 12.56
CA ASP A 74 -3.00 15.88 11.43
C ASP A 74 -4.08 14.92 10.87
N PRO A 75 -4.46 15.03 9.57
CA PRO A 75 -5.46 14.17 8.92
C PRO A 75 -5.14 12.68 9.07
N PHE A 76 -3.88 12.30 9.09
CA PHE A 76 -3.46 10.91 9.29
C PHE A 76 -3.72 10.42 10.72
N GLU A 77 -3.49 11.26 11.74
CA GLU A 77 -3.83 10.93 13.13
C GLU A 77 -5.35 10.78 13.32
N LEU A 78 -6.13 11.64 12.69
CA LEU A 78 -7.60 11.56 12.70
C LEU A 78 -8.09 10.28 12.03
N PHE A 79 -7.54 9.93 10.87
CA PHE A 79 -7.85 8.69 10.17
C PHE A 79 -7.59 7.46 11.05
N ILE A 80 -6.40 7.37 11.67
CA ILE A 80 -6.04 6.24 12.53
C ILE A 80 -6.97 6.13 13.74
N SER A 81 -7.44 7.26 14.28
CA SER A 81 -8.31 7.25 15.46
C SER A 81 -9.75 6.89 15.15
N ALA A 82 -10.23 7.27 13.97
CA ALA A 82 -11.62 7.13 13.54
C ALA A 82 -11.91 5.86 12.74
N THR A 83 -10.88 5.15 12.27
CA THR A 83 -11.02 3.97 11.41
C THR A 83 -10.69 2.70 12.18
N ASP A 84 -11.41 1.62 11.88
CA ASP A 84 -11.08 0.30 12.39
C ASP A 84 -9.89 -0.28 11.61
N ILE A 85 -8.70 -0.19 12.19
CA ILE A 85 -7.46 -0.65 11.58
C ILE A 85 -6.91 -1.85 12.33
N ASN A 86 -6.85 -2.98 11.64
CA ASN A 86 -6.18 -4.18 12.10
C ASN A 86 -4.71 -4.15 11.66
N TYR A 87 -3.80 -3.98 12.62
CA TYR A 87 -2.37 -4.02 12.37
C TYR A 87 -1.83 -5.44 12.44
N CYS A 88 -1.12 -5.86 11.39
CA CYS A 88 -0.59 -7.21 11.25
C CYS A 88 0.87 -7.21 10.82
N TYR A 89 1.71 -7.95 11.56
CA TYR A 89 3.08 -8.22 11.10
C TYR A 89 3.08 -9.22 9.95
N TYR A 90 3.97 -9.05 8.97
CA TYR A 90 4.09 -10.00 7.86
C TYR A 90 4.30 -11.47 8.31
N LYS A 91 4.97 -11.67 9.44
CA LYS A 91 5.15 -13.01 10.02
C LYS A 91 3.86 -13.64 10.54
N GLU A 92 2.88 -12.83 10.86
CA GLU A 92 1.62 -13.22 11.49
C GLU A 92 0.43 -13.23 10.53
N THR A 93 0.67 -13.06 9.22
CA THR A 93 -0.40 -12.96 8.22
C THR A 93 -1.28 -14.21 8.11
N ALA A 94 -0.85 -15.35 8.67
CA ALA A 94 -1.72 -16.53 8.75
C ALA A 94 -2.96 -16.30 9.64
N ARG A 95 -2.88 -15.42 10.65
CA ARG A 95 -3.98 -15.14 11.58
C ARG A 95 -5.12 -14.29 10.98
N VAL A 96 -4.86 -13.60 9.86
CA VAL A 96 -5.89 -12.79 9.22
C VAL A 96 -6.75 -13.56 8.24
N LEU A 97 -6.39 -14.80 7.93
CA LEU A 97 -7.19 -15.67 7.07
C LEU A 97 -8.58 -15.89 7.69
N GLY A 98 -9.62 -15.82 6.84
CA GLY A 98 -11.01 -15.92 7.28
C GLY A 98 -11.63 -14.59 7.72
N ASN A 99 -10.87 -13.50 7.85
CA ASN A 99 -11.41 -12.17 8.05
C ASN A 99 -11.64 -11.46 6.71
N THR A 100 -12.49 -10.44 6.72
CA THR A 100 -12.78 -9.62 5.54
C THR A 100 -12.56 -8.16 5.86
N PHE A 101 -11.84 -7.46 4.97
CA PHE A 101 -11.52 -6.04 5.09
C PHE A 101 -11.91 -5.30 3.82
N GLY A 102 -12.28 -4.03 3.96
CA GLY A 102 -12.55 -3.17 2.80
C GLY A 102 -11.28 -2.63 2.15
N MET A 103 -10.20 -2.53 2.90
CA MET A 103 -8.92 -2.00 2.41
C MET A 103 -7.73 -2.75 3.00
N LEU A 104 -6.72 -2.99 2.17
CA LEU A 104 -5.42 -3.55 2.57
C LEU A 104 -4.32 -2.52 2.32
N VAL A 105 -3.44 -2.34 3.28
CA VAL A 105 -2.21 -1.54 3.12
C VAL A 105 -1.01 -2.44 3.36
N LEU A 106 -0.13 -2.55 2.36
CA LEU A 106 1.14 -3.27 2.43
C LEU A 106 2.28 -2.25 2.46
N GLN A 107 2.89 -2.10 3.62
CA GLN A 107 4.04 -1.23 3.83
C GLN A 107 5.33 -2.06 3.80
N ASP A 108 6.49 -1.42 3.57
CA ASP A 108 7.80 -2.10 3.57
C ASP A 108 7.87 -3.24 2.54
N PHE A 109 7.79 -2.89 1.25
CA PHE A 109 7.74 -3.85 0.14
C PHE A 109 8.87 -4.87 0.16
N GLU A 110 10.05 -4.50 0.64
CA GLU A 110 11.22 -5.38 0.75
C GLU A 110 10.97 -6.64 1.60
N ALA A 111 9.98 -6.60 2.46
CA ALA A 111 9.58 -7.74 3.30
C ALA A 111 8.40 -8.54 2.72
N VAL A 112 7.80 -8.08 1.63
CA VAL A 112 6.67 -8.74 0.98
C VAL A 112 7.14 -10.00 0.26
N THR A 113 6.41 -11.09 0.46
CA THR A 113 6.63 -12.36 -0.22
C THR A 113 5.37 -12.78 -0.98
N PRO A 114 5.47 -13.70 -1.96
CA PRO A 114 4.27 -14.24 -2.63
C PRO A 114 3.23 -14.79 -1.66
N ASN A 115 3.66 -15.46 -0.59
CA ASN A 115 2.77 -16.00 0.43
C ASN A 115 2.05 -14.89 1.22
N VAL A 116 2.73 -13.79 1.50
CA VAL A 116 2.11 -12.62 2.15
C VAL A 116 1.05 -12.04 1.24
N LEU A 117 1.35 -11.81 -0.04
CA LEU A 117 0.37 -11.31 -1.02
C LEU A 117 -0.86 -12.23 -1.10
N ALA A 118 -0.66 -13.54 -1.26
CA ALA A 118 -1.76 -14.50 -1.35
C ALA A 118 -2.66 -14.47 -0.11
N ARG A 119 -2.07 -14.43 1.09
CA ARG A 119 -2.83 -14.42 2.34
C ARG A 119 -3.57 -13.13 2.61
N THR A 120 -3.03 -12.00 2.19
CA THR A 120 -3.58 -10.68 2.54
C THR A 120 -4.56 -10.16 1.49
N ILE A 121 -4.25 -10.29 0.19
CA ILE A 121 -5.14 -9.82 -0.88
C ILE A 121 -6.49 -10.54 -0.85
N GLU A 122 -6.49 -11.85 -0.54
CA GLU A 122 -7.73 -12.63 -0.46
C GLU A 122 -8.66 -12.21 0.68
N THR A 123 -8.15 -11.50 1.69
CA THR A 123 -8.99 -10.94 2.77
C THR A 123 -9.71 -9.65 2.37
N VAL A 124 -9.41 -9.07 1.22
CA VAL A 124 -10.07 -7.85 0.75
C VAL A 124 -11.39 -8.21 0.06
N GLU A 125 -12.47 -7.55 0.44
CA GLU A 125 -13.78 -7.74 -0.17
C GLU A 125 -13.83 -7.30 -1.64
N GLY A 126 -14.82 -7.78 -2.37
CA GLY A 126 -15.06 -7.34 -3.75
C GLY A 126 -15.39 -5.85 -3.82
N GLY A 127 -14.69 -5.11 -4.68
CA GLY A 127 -14.78 -3.65 -4.77
C GLY A 127 -13.85 -2.92 -3.79
N GLY A 128 -13.13 -3.64 -2.94
CA GLY A 128 -12.16 -3.07 -2.02
C GLY A 128 -10.85 -2.64 -2.70
N ILE A 129 -9.98 -2.03 -1.92
CA ILE A 129 -8.72 -1.43 -2.37
C ILE A 129 -7.53 -2.14 -1.73
N VAL A 130 -6.52 -2.41 -2.53
CA VAL A 130 -5.20 -2.85 -2.09
C VAL A 130 -4.21 -1.73 -2.35
N VAL A 131 -3.49 -1.28 -1.33
CA VAL A 131 -2.46 -0.24 -1.43
C VAL A 131 -1.10 -0.84 -1.13
N LEU A 132 -0.16 -0.66 -2.03
CA LEU A 132 1.23 -1.03 -1.85
C LEU A 132 2.07 0.25 -1.74
N LEU A 133 2.77 0.42 -0.63
CA LEU A 133 3.64 1.57 -0.40
C LEU A 133 5.08 1.20 -0.75
N LEU A 134 5.63 1.92 -1.71
CA LEU A 134 7.03 1.86 -2.11
C LEU A 134 7.75 3.13 -1.65
N ARG A 135 9.00 2.99 -1.28
CA ARG A 135 9.86 4.15 -1.00
C ARG A 135 10.10 4.96 -2.27
N SER A 136 10.54 6.19 -2.10
CA SER A 136 10.98 7.01 -3.22
C SER A 136 12.05 6.28 -4.02
N MET A 137 11.91 6.29 -5.34
CA MET A 137 12.85 5.70 -6.28
C MET A 137 12.88 6.52 -7.57
N GLU A 138 14.04 6.59 -8.20
CA GLU A 138 14.22 7.35 -9.44
C GLU A 138 13.54 6.71 -10.64
N SER A 139 13.39 5.38 -10.62
CA SER A 139 12.75 4.61 -11.67
C SER A 139 12.16 3.32 -11.12
N LEU A 140 11.01 2.89 -11.67
CA LEU A 140 10.43 1.58 -11.37
C LEU A 140 11.35 0.41 -11.75
N THR A 141 12.33 0.61 -12.63
CA THR A 141 13.36 -0.39 -12.91
C THR A 141 14.18 -0.75 -11.68
N GLN A 142 14.30 0.13 -10.70
CA GLN A 142 14.96 -0.18 -9.42
C GLN A 142 14.26 -1.30 -8.64
N LEU A 143 12.96 -1.53 -8.88
CA LEU A 143 12.26 -2.68 -8.29
C LEU A 143 12.84 -4.02 -8.75
N TYR A 144 13.37 -4.13 -9.99
CA TYR A 144 13.98 -5.36 -10.48
C TYR A 144 15.21 -5.77 -9.67
N THR A 145 15.99 -4.77 -9.26
CA THR A 145 17.25 -4.96 -8.54
C THR A 145 17.11 -4.81 -7.03
N MET A 146 15.92 -4.46 -6.55
CA MET A 146 15.69 -4.27 -5.12
C MET A 146 15.99 -5.54 -4.32
N SER A 147 16.81 -5.39 -3.28
CA SER A 147 17.11 -6.48 -2.37
C SER A 147 15.92 -6.74 -1.44
N MET A 148 15.34 -7.93 -1.53
CA MET A 148 14.27 -8.37 -0.65
C MET A 148 14.84 -9.07 0.59
N ASP A 149 14.17 -8.96 1.72
CA ASP A 149 14.58 -9.63 2.98
C ASP A 149 14.72 -11.15 2.81
N VAL A 150 13.88 -11.75 1.95
CA VAL A 150 13.91 -13.18 1.68
C VAL A 150 15.22 -13.61 1.01
N HIS A 151 15.84 -12.73 0.22
CA HIS A 151 17.11 -13.03 -0.45
C HIS A 151 18.22 -13.31 0.55
N ALA A 152 18.31 -12.54 1.64
CA ALA A 152 19.30 -12.76 2.69
C ALA A 152 19.14 -14.13 3.39
N ARG A 153 17.90 -14.63 3.49
CA ARG A 153 17.62 -15.94 4.11
C ARG A 153 17.95 -17.13 3.22
N LEU A 154 17.92 -16.93 1.91
CA LEU A 154 18.13 -18.00 0.92
C LEU A 154 19.58 -18.11 0.48
N ARG A 155 20.46 -17.24 0.96
CA ARG A 155 21.90 -17.31 0.69
C ARG A 155 22.55 -18.43 1.49
N THR A 156 23.43 -19.17 0.82
CA THR A 156 24.34 -20.13 1.43
C THR A 156 25.78 -19.78 1.03
N GLU A 157 26.77 -20.31 1.74
CA GLU A 157 28.19 -20.10 1.40
C GLU A 157 28.51 -20.54 -0.03
N ALA A 158 27.90 -21.65 -0.46
CA ALA A 158 28.07 -22.20 -1.81
C ALA A 158 27.26 -21.46 -2.89
N ARG A 159 26.26 -20.68 -2.52
CA ARG A 159 25.37 -19.93 -3.45
C ARG A 159 25.07 -18.54 -2.89
N ALA A 160 26.01 -17.65 -3.13
CA ALA A 160 25.87 -16.24 -2.71
C ALA A 160 24.87 -15.46 -3.58
N ASP A 161 24.71 -15.86 -4.85
CA ASP A 161 23.84 -15.16 -5.81
C ASP A 161 22.41 -15.67 -5.73
N VAL A 162 21.48 -14.75 -5.49
CA VAL A 162 20.04 -15.03 -5.46
C VAL A 162 19.37 -14.25 -6.59
N THR A 163 18.68 -14.96 -7.49
CA THR A 163 17.95 -14.33 -8.57
C THR A 163 16.61 -13.78 -8.06
N ALA A 164 16.37 -12.49 -8.25
CA ALA A 164 15.16 -11.78 -7.79
C ALA A 164 13.94 -12.01 -8.70
N ARG A 165 13.61 -13.24 -9.02
CA ARG A 165 12.53 -13.60 -9.96
C ARG A 165 11.15 -13.13 -9.52
N PHE A 166 10.91 -12.97 -8.23
CA PHE A 166 9.65 -12.44 -7.72
C PHE A 166 9.43 -10.99 -8.14
N ASN A 167 10.46 -10.16 -8.01
CA ASN A 167 10.36 -8.74 -8.36
C ASN A 167 10.02 -8.56 -9.85
N GLU A 168 10.70 -9.30 -10.72
CA GLU A 168 10.45 -9.28 -12.15
C GLU A 168 9.00 -9.66 -12.48
N ARG A 169 8.54 -10.81 -11.98
CA ARG A 169 7.15 -11.25 -12.19
C ARG A 169 6.13 -10.27 -11.64
N PHE A 170 6.42 -9.69 -10.47
CA PHE A 170 5.53 -8.73 -9.83
C PHE A 170 5.36 -7.49 -10.72
N ILE A 171 6.45 -6.93 -11.22
CA ILE A 171 6.40 -5.75 -12.11
C ILE A 171 5.64 -6.06 -13.39
N LEU A 172 5.94 -7.18 -14.03
CA LEU A 172 5.23 -7.61 -15.24
C LEU A 172 3.72 -7.77 -14.97
N SER A 173 3.35 -8.33 -13.82
CA SER A 173 1.95 -8.48 -13.45
C SER A 173 1.25 -7.15 -13.16
N LEU A 174 1.97 -6.13 -12.65
CA LEU A 174 1.41 -4.79 -12.51
C LEU A 174 1.09 -4.17 -13.87
N ALA A 175 2.00 -4.32 -14.84
CA ALA A 175 1.84 -3.78 -16.19
C ALA A 175 0.68 -4.42 -16.95
N GLU A 176 0.36 -5.68 -16.70
CA GLU A 176 -0.75 -6.40 -17.35
C GLU A 176 -2.09 -6.28 -16.60
N ASN A 177 -2.10 -5.82 -15.36
CA ASN A 177 -3.31 -5.73 -14.55
C ASN A 177 -4.11 -4.44 -14.89
N PRO A 178 -5.30 -4.54 -15.52
CA PRO A 178 -6.09 -3.36 -15.87
C PRO A 178 -6.68 -2.63 -14.64
N ASN A 179 -6.69 -3.27 -13.47
CA ASN A 179 -7.18 -2.70 -12.22
C ASN A 179 -6.02 -2.25 -11.31
N CYS A 180 -4.86 -1.94 -11.89
CA CYS A 180 -3.69 -1.41 -11.19
C CYS A 180 -3.45 0.03 -11.60
N LEU A 181 -3.22 0.90 -10.61
CA LEU A 181 -2.78 2.27 -10.80
C LEU A 181 -1.49 2.49 -10.01
N VAL A 182 -0.48 3.02 -10.69
CA VAL A 182 0.75 3.47 -10.03
C VAL A 182 0.71 4.97 -9.91
N LEU A 183 0.92 5.45 -8.70
CA LEU A 183 0.82 6.85 -8.33
C LEU A 183 2.12 7.29 -7.65
N ASP A 184 2.41 8.56 -7.75
CA ASP A 184 3.39 9.19 -6.84
C ASP A 184 2.73 9.59 -5.50
N ASP A 185 3.48 10.20 -4.62
CA ASP A 185 3.01 10.68 -3.32
C ASP A 185 2.19 11.99 -3.39
N GLU A 186 2.00 12.54 -4.60
CA GLU A 186 1.05 13.62 -4.90
C GLU A 186 -0.23 13.13 -5.60
N LEU A 187 -0.38 11.79 -5.77
CA LEU A 187 -1.45 11.12 -6.50
C LEU A 187 -1.46 11.36 -8.01
N ASN A 188 -0.35 11.79 -8.61
CA ASN A 188 -0.22 11.80 -10.06
C ASN A 188 -0.06 10.37 -10.57
N VAL A 189 -0.72 10.06 -11.69
CA VAL A 189 -0.63 8.72 -12.30
C VAL A 189 0.71 8.56 -12.99
N LEU A 190 1.45 7.53 -12.59
CA LEU A 190 2.69 7.13 -13.22
C LEU A 190 2.40 6.02 -14.24
N PRO A 191 2.62 6.22 -15.56
CA PRO A 191 2.35 5.19 -16.54
C PRO A 191 3.38 4.07 -16.43
N ILE A 192 2.91 2.83 -16.23
CA ILE A 192 3.77 1.63 -16.28
C ILE A 192 3.81 1.06 -17.70
N SER A 193 2.73 1.20 -18.45
CA SER A 193 2.64 0.73 -19.82
C SER A 193 1.73 1.64 -20.64
N SER A 194 1.83 1.54 -21.97
CA SER A 194 0.95 2.27 -22.89
C SER A 194 -0.55 1.97 -22.69
N LYS A 195 -0.89 0.83 -22.09
CA LYS A 195 -2.27 0.46 -21.75
C LYS A 195 -2.88 1.33 -20.64
N HIS A 196 -2.04 1.95 -19.80
CA HIS A 196 -2.46 2.82 -18.69
C HIS A 196 -2.45 4.31 -19.07
N ALA A 197 -1.87 4.63 -20.23
CA ALA A 197 -2.00 5.94 -20.82
C ALA A 197 -3.40 6.05 -21.46
N GLY A 198 -4.33 6.77 -20.80
CA GLY A 198 -5.68 6.97 -21.34
C GLY A 198 -5.66 7.61 -22.73
N PRO A 199 -6.75 7.53 -23.51
CA PRO A 199 -6.82 7.96 -24.92
C PRO A 199 -6.69 9.49 -25.15
N GLY A 200 -6.17 10.24 -24.21
CA GLY A 200 -6.19 11.72 -24.29
C GLY A 200 -4.96 12.48 -23.83
N GLY A 201 -3.86 11.86 -23.56
CA GLY A 201 -2.70 12.64 -23.16
C GLY A 201 -1.49 11.78 -22.79
N ALA A 202 -0.38 11.99 -23.47
CA ALA A 202 0.90 11.63 -22.87
C ALA A 202 1.01 12.43 -21.56
N PRO A 203 1.12 11.80 -20.39
CA PRO A 203 1.35 12.53 -19.16
C PRO A 203 2.67 13.25 -19.30
N ALA A 204 2.70 14.52 -18.90
CA ALA A 204 3.96 15.24 -18.77
C ALA A 204 4.88 14.38 -17.89
N ALA A 205 5.98 13.95 -18.44
CA ALA A 205 6.96 13.15 -17.73
C ALA A 205 7.35 13.91 -16.47
N ALA A 206 7.04 13.37 -15.30
CA ALA A 206 7.59 13.87 -14.07
C ALA A 206 9.14 13.83 -14.23
N PRO A 207 9.84 14.90 -13.90
CA PRO A 207 11.28 14.94 -14.10
C PRO A 207 11.93 13.84 -13.25
N GLY A 208 12.44 12.80 -13.94
CA GLY A 208 13.19 11.73 -13.31
C GLY A 208 12.67 10.30 -13.46
N LEU A 209 11.42 10.07 -13.84
CA LEU A 209 10.89 8.72 -14.02
C LEU A 209 10.91 8.34 -15.50
N SER A 210 11.80 7.45 -15.89
CA SER A 210 11.81 6.91 -17.24
C SER A 210 10.72 5.86 -17.44
N LEU A 211 10.00 5.94 -18.57
CA LEU A 211 9.08 4.91 -19.02
C LEU A 211 9.80 3.57 -19.11
N ILE A 212 9.23 2.54 -18.51
CA ILE A 212 9.66 1.16 -18.77
C ILE A 212 9.07 0.78 -20.13
N HIS A 213 9.87 0.81 -21.17
CA HIS A 213 9.56 0.12 -22.41
C HIS A 213 9.86 -1.37 -22.19
N ILE A 214 8.81 -2.16 -22.11
CA ILE A 214 8.85 -3.63 -22.17
C ILE A 214 8.57 -4.02 -23.63
#